data_b5e218d276cdf3e87a3105f4600f063e
#
_entry.id   b5e218d276cdf3e87a3105f4600f063e
#
_cell.length_a   1.000
_cell.length_b   1.000
_cell.length_c   1.000
_cell.angle_alpha   90.00
_cell.angle_beta   90.00
_cell.angle_gamma   90.00
#
_symmetry.space_group_name_H-M   'P 1'
#
loop_
_entity.id
_entity.type
_entity.pdbx_description
1 polymer ?
#
loop_
_entity_poly.entity_id
_entity_poly.type
_entity_poly.pdbx_seq_one_letter_code
_entity_poly.pdbx_strand_id
1 'polypeptide(L)'
;MAIAIAGMTMTACSLDSNEPEKPTLIIEPVEEAMLAACGISEQGTRSDSYEQLLFTDRDIEWFNITTREIKFRDMDVPLYERLQPYHEIKFYLGDEVLFVVSSFVGDWDSRTFTDLVLHYDVITDPNQGHYYLQDCYPLQFIDTDEVKANIKKNEGQWELFTYYLESKGKLKK
;
A
#
# COMPACT_ATOMS: atom_id res chain seq x y z
N MET A 1 60.43 -11.93 -45.02
CA MET A 1 59.66 -12.82 -44.15
C MET A 1 58.79 -11.92 -43.25
N ALA A 2 57.52 -11.73 -43.61
CA ALA A 2 56.62 -10.82 -42.90
C ALA A 2 55.60 -11.67 -42.14
N ILE A 3 55.56 -11.51 -40.82
CA ILE A 3 54.62 -12.20 -39.95
C ILE A 3 53.41 -11.29 -39.76
N ALA A 4 52.26 -11.70 -40.30
CA ALA A 4 50.97 -11.05 -40.06
C ALA A 4 50.37 -11.53 -38.72
N ILE A 5 50.17 -10.61 -37.78
CA ILE A 5 49.50 -10.87 -36.53
C ILE A 5 48.00 -10.56 -36.77
N ALA A 6 47.16 -11.59 -36.80
CA ALA A 6 45.71 -11.44 -36.83
C ALA A 6 45.20 -11.07 -35.45
N GLY A 7 44.69 -9.87 -35.30
CA GLY A 7 43.98 -9.40 -34.10
C GLY A 7 42.59 -10.03 -34.03
N MET A 8 42.33 -10.89 -33.02
CA MET A 8 41.01 -11.33 -32.67
C MET A 8 40.33 -10.24 -31.82
N THR A 9 39.34 -9.58 -32.40
CA THR A 9 38.40 -8.70 -31.64
C THR A 9 37.41 -9.60 -30.90
N MET A 10 37.55 -9.69 -29.59
CA MET A 10 36.51 -10.29 -28.74
C MET A 10 35.35 -9.33 -28.64
N THR A 11 34.25 -9.66 -29.28
CA THR A 11 32.96 -9.00 -29.08
C THR A 11 32.44 -9.46 -27.71
N ALA A 12 32.50 -8.55 -26.75
CA ALA A 12 31.86 -8.78 -25.46
C ALA A 12 30.32 -8.71 -25.68
N CYS A 13 29.68 -9.89 -25.64
CA CYS A 13 28.24 -9.96 -25.45
C CYS A 13 27.91 -9.40 -24.06
N SER A 14 27.28 -8.22 -24.02
CA SER A 14 26.61 -7.74 -22.81
C SER A 14 25.46 -8.73 -22.51
N LEU A 15 25.65 -9.52 -21.46
CA LEU A 15 24.55 -10.26 -20.84
C LEU A 15 23.59 -9.21 -20.28
N ASP A 16 22.47 -9.01 -20.97
CA ASP A 16 21.28 -8.39 -20.40
C ASP A 16 20.87 -9.26 -19.20
N SER A 17 21.23 -8.79 -18.03
CA SER A 17 20.76 -9.38 -16.78
C SER A 17 19.30 -9.00 -16.61
N ASN A 18 18.39 -9.79 -17.19
CA ASN A 18 17.00 -9.83 -16.80
C ASN A 18 16.92 -10.42 -15.37
N GLU A 19 17.35 -9.64 -14.40
CA GLU A 19 17.04 -9.94 -13.00
C GLU A 19 15.53 -9.72 -12.86
N PRO A 20 14.74 -10.72 -12.42
CA PRO A 20 13.30 -10.54 -12.28
C PRO A 20 13.06 -9.36 -11.33
N GLU A 21 12.28 -8.40 -11.78
CA GLU A 21 11.91 -7.26 -10.95
C GLU A 21 11.35 -7.78 -9.62
N LYS A 22 11.97 -7.35 -8.52
CA LYS A 22 11.52 -7.74 -7.19
C LYS A 22 10.14 -7.15 -6.98
N PRO A 23 9.18 -7.92 -6.46
CA PRO A 23 7.83 -7.43 -6.23
C PRO A 23 7.87 -6.15 -5.41
N THR A 24 7.06 -5.18 -5.81
CA THR A 24 6.93 -3.88 -5.13
C THR A 24 5.56 -3.80 -4.49
N LEU A 25 5.48 -3.27 -3.29
CA LEU A 25 4.20 -2.96 -2.65
C LEU A 25 3.65 -1.67 -3.24
N ILE A 26 2.45 -1.73 -3.79
CA ILE A 26 1.74 -0.62 -4.44
C ILE A 26 0.37 -0.48 -3.80
N ILE A 27 -0.11 0.73 -3.62
CA ILE A 27 -1.42 1.01 -3.05
C ILE A 27 -2.21 1.91 -3.99
N GLU A 28 -3.38 1.44 -4.38
CA GLU A 28 -4.27 2.06 -5.35
C GLU A 28 -5.69 2.22 -4.77
N PRO A 29 -6.46 3.23 -5.25
CA PRO A 29 -7.87 3.37 -4.90
C PRO A 29 -8.73 2.30 -5.55
N VAL A 30 -9.89 2.01 -4.95
CA VAL A 30 -10.95 1.21 -5.58
C VAL A 30 -11.85 2.15 -6.38
N GLU A 31 -11.87 2.01 -7.71
CA GLU A 31 -12.60 2.91 -8.62
C GLU A 31 -14.10 3.02 -8.32
N GLU A 32 -14.76 1.92 -7.97
CA GLU A 32 -16.21 1.91 -7.67
C GLU A 32 -16.58 2.80 -6.47
N ALA A 33 -15.70 2.92 -5.49
CA ALA A 33 -15.91 3.75 -4.32
C ALA A 33 -15.88 5.25 -4.64
N MET A 34 -15.11 5.64 -5.66
CA MET A 34 -15.01 7.03 -6.12
C MET A 34 -16.31 7.52 -6.79
N LEU A 35 -16.95 6.67 -7.61
CA LEU A 35 -18.18 7.01 -8.33
C LEU A 35 -19.36 7.27 -7.37
N ALA A 36 -19.45 6.51 -6.29
CA ALA A 36 -20.50 6.67 -5.28
C ALA A 36 -20.37 7.98 -4.48
N ALA A 37 -19.15 8.45 -4.26
CA ALA A 37 -18.88 9.67 -3.50
C ALA A 37 -19.15 10.97 -4.30
N CYS A 38 -18.99 10.93 -5.62
CA CYS A 38 -19.08 12.13 -6.47
C CYS A 38 -20.46 12.40 -7.08
N GLY A 39 -21.43 11.47 -7.02
CA GLY A 39 -22.77 11.66 -7.57
C GLY A 39 -22.82 11.96 -9.08
N ILE A 40 -21.77 11.61 -9.84
CA ILE A 40 -21.64 11.88 -11.27
C ILE A 40 -22.26 10.70 -12.02
N SER A 41 -23.40 10.99 -12.67
CA SER A 41 -24.05 10.04 -13.60
C SER A 41 -23.15 9.74 -14.80
N GLU A 42 -23.20 8.48 -15.23
CA GLU A 42 -22.53 7.92 -16.40
C GLU A 42 -22.71 8.75 -17.68
N GLN A 43 -21.87 9.72 -17.95
CA GLN A 43 -21.56 10.22 -19.30
C GLN A 43 -20.27 11.04 -19.26
N GLY A 44 -19.14 10.37 -19.04
CA GLY A 44 -17.82 10.97 -19.18
C GLY A 44 -16.90 10.00 -19.91
N THR A 45 -16.51 10.35 -21.11
CA THR A 45 -15.45 9.71 -21.90
C THR A 45 -14.35 9.21 -20.99
N ARG A 46 -14.04 7.92 -21.12
CA ARG A 46 -12.86 7.24 -20.57
C ARG A 46 -11.61 8.08 -20.93
N SER A 47 -11.31 9.02 -20.06
CA SER A 47 -10.01 9.66 -20.02
C SER A 47 -9.05 8.57 -19.55
N ASP A 48 -7.90 8.42 -20.21
CA ASP A 48 -6.81 7.56 -19.75
C ASP A 48 -6.48 7.94 -18.30
N SER A 49 -7.21 7.33 -17.36
CA SER A 49 -6.94 7.44 -15.95
C SER A 49 -5.67 6.64 -15.72
N TYR A 50 -4.54 7.32 -15.65
CA TYR A 50 -3.39 6.83 -14.93
C TYR A 50 -3.93 6.40 -13.56
N GLU A 51 -3.91 5.10 -13.29
CA GLU A 51 -4.22 4.54 -11.98
C GLU A 51 -3.50 5.40 -10.95
N GLN A 52 -4.25 6.11 -10.12
CA GLN A 52 -3.66 7.14 -9.28
C GLN A 52 -3.02 6.44 -8.08
N LEU A 53 -1.74 6.15 -8.23
CA LEU A 53 -0.92 5.56 -7.18
C LEU A 53 -0.96 6.45 -5.94
N LEU A 54 -1.50 5.93 -4.83
CA LEU A 54 -1.61 6.68 -3.57
C LEU A 54 -0.27 6.74 -2.85
N PHE A 55 0.37 5.59 -2.68
CA PHE A 55 1.71 5.46 -2.12
C PHE A 55 2.31 4.09 -2.44
N THR A 56 3.58 3.91 -2.15
CA THR A 56 4.34 2.69 -2.34
C THR A 56 5.11 2.31 -1.08
N ASP A 57 5.79 1.17 -1.10
CA ASP A 57 6.71 0.81 -0.02
C ASP A 57 7.85 1.84 0.16
N ARG A 58 8.21 2.61 -0.87
CA ARG A 58 9.25 3.65 -0.78
C ARG A 58 8.83 4.79 0.15
N ASP A 59 7.54 5.05 0.21
CA ASP A 59 6.95 6.09 1.05
C ASP A 59 6.81 5.65 2.50
N ILE A 60 6.77 4.33 2.76
CA ILE A 60 6.77 3.78 4.12
C ILE A 60 8.17 3.87 4.71
N GLU A 61 8.29 4.55 5.84
CA GLU A 61 9.51 4.57 6.64
C GLU A 61 9.64 3.30 7.48
N TRP A 62 8.57 2.95 8.21
CA TRP A 62 8.45 1.72 8.97
C TRP A 62 6.99 1.37 9.30
N PHE A 63 6.77 0.10 9.63
CA PHE A 63 5.54 -0.46 10.18
C PHE A 63 5.84 -1.16 11.50
N ASN A 64 5.07 -0.85 12.54
CA ASN A 64 5.17 -1.53 13.83
C ASN A 64 4.11 -2.63 13.90
N ILE A 65 4.55 -3.90 14.01
CA ILE A 65 3.64 -5.06 14.02
C ILE A 65 2.78 -5.12 15.28
N THR A 66 3.27 -4.58 16.41
CA THR A 66 2.56 -4.62 17.69
C THR A 66 1.48 -3.55 17.77
N THR A 67 1.81 -2.32 17.39
CA THR A 67 0.87 -1.18 17.45
C THR A 67 0.04 -1.02 16.19
N ARG A 68 0.40 -1.72 15.10
CA ARG A 68 -0.17 -1.58 13.76
C ARG A 68 0.06 -0.20 13.13
N GLU A 69 0.94 0.60 13.70
CA GLU A 69 1.27 1.93 13.21
C GLU A 69 2.15 1.87 11.97
N ILE A 70 1.81 2.70 10.96
CA ILE A 70 2.63 2.94 9.77
C ILE A 70 3.18 4.36 9.86
N LYS A 71 4.49 4.49 9.81
CA LYS A 71 5.14 5.79 9.63
C LYS A 71 5.45 5.98 8.15
N PHE A 72 4.95 7.07 7.59
CA PHE A 72 5.29 7.50 6.25
C PHE A 72 6.42 8.53 6.30
N ARG A 73 7.17 8.59 5.20
CA ARG A 73 8.14 9.67 4.95
C ARG A 73 7.38 10.97 4.65
N ASP A 74 8.09 12.09 4.74
CA ASP A 74 7.53 13.37 4.31
C ASP A 74 7.18 13.30 2.82
N MET A 75 5.97 13.71 2.48
CA MET A 75 5.44 13.77 1.13
C MET A 75 5.08 15.22 0.80
N ASP A 76 5.22 15.61 -0.48
CA ASP A 76 4.86 16.95 -0.95
C ASP A 76 3.38 17.27 -0.71
N VAL A 77 2.51 16.24 -0.87
CA VAL A 77 1.10 16.29 -0.50
C VAL A 77 0.88 15.31 0.66
N PRO A 78 0.35 15.75 1.80
CA PRO A 78 0.07 14.86 2.92
C PRO A 78 -0.78 13.67 2.51
N LEU A 79 -0.45 12.48 3.02
CA LEU A 79 -1.15 11.26 2.63
C LEU A 79 -2.65 11.32 2.91
N TYR A 80 -3.08 11.94 4.02
CA TYR A 80 -4.50 12.07 4.35
C TYR A 80 -5.28 12.84 3.27
N GLU A 81 -4.67 13.85 2.64
CA GLU A 81 -5.29 14.60 1.55
C GLU A 81 -5.44 13.73 0.30
N ARG A 82 -4.46 12.85 0.03
CA ARG A 82 -4.53 11.88 -1.07
C ARG A 82 -5.61 10.83 -0.82
N LEU A 83 -5.78 10.39 0.42
CA LEU A 83 -6.73 9.35 0.81
C LEU A 83 -8.18 9.87 0.91
N GLN A 84 -8.37 11.15 1.21
CA GLN A 84 -9.68 11.75 1.49
C GLN A 84 -10.76 11.46 0.43
N PRO A 85 -10.47 11.42 -0.89
CA PRO A 85 -11.48 11.10 -1.90
C PRO A 85 -11.91 9.62 -1.91
N TYR A 86 -11.18 8.72 -1.27
CA TYR A 86 -11.36 7.28 -1.40
C TYR A 86 -11.83 6.64 -0.11
N HIS A 87 -12.88 5.80 -0.21
CA HIS A 87 -13.39 5.03 0.93
C HIS A 87 -12.71 3.67 1.07
N GLU A 88 -12.20 3.13 -0.04
CA GLU A 88 -11.49 1.85 -0.07
C GLU A 88 -10.22 1.99 -0.91
N ILE A 89 -9.19 1.30 -0.48
CA ILE A 89 -7.89 1.21 -1.15
C ILE A 89 -7.44 -0.24 -1.23
N LYS A 90 -6.66 -0.57 -2.25
CA LYS A 90 -6.06 -1.90 -2.42
C LYS A 90 -4.57 -1.85 -2.23
N PHE A 91 -4.08 -2.82 -1.50
CA PHE A 91 -2.65 -3.09 -1.36
C PHE A 91 -2.28 -4.23 -2.29
N TYR A 92 -1.31 -4.01 -3.15
CA TYR A 92 -0.78 -5.02 -4.06
C TYR A 92 0.66 -5.39 -3.69
N LEU A 93 1.02 -6.64 -3.88
CA LEU A 93 2.40 -7.10 -3.86
C LEU A 93 2.70 -7.76 -5.22
N GLY A 94 3.42 -7.07 -6.09
CA GLY A 94 3.47 -7.42 -7.50
C GLY A 94 2.08 -7.27 -8.13
N ASP A 95 1.60 -8.31 -8.78
CA ASP A 95 0.28 -8.34 -9.43
C ASP A 95 -0.84 -8.88 -8.53
N GLU A 96 -0.53 -9.26 -7.29
CA GLU A 96 -1.49 -9.86 -6.36
C GLU A 96 -2.04 -8.85 -5.36
N VAL A 97 -3.38 -8.84 -5.19
CA VAL A 97 -4.03 -8.06 -4.15
C VAL A 97 -3.77 -8.71 -2.80
N LEU A 98 -3.07 -8.01 -1.91
CA LEU A 98 -2.89 -8.45 -0.52
C LEU A 98 -4.13 -8.12 0.32
N PHE A 99 -4.53 -6.85 0.29
CA PHE A 99 -5.63 -6.35 1.11
C PHE A 99 -6.56 -5.45 0.32
N VAL A 100 -7.83 -5.48 0.67
CA VAL A 100 -8.78 -4.40 0.44
C VAL A 100 -9.04 -3.75 1.80
N VAL A 101 -8.83 -2.45 1.89
CA VAL A 101 -8.76 -1.72 3.15
C VAL A 101 -9.69 -0.53 3.09
N SER A 102 -10.57 -0.38 4.09
CA SER A 102 -11.34 0.84 4.25
C SER A 102 -10.44 1.99 4.71
N SER A 103 -10.54 3.14 4.04
CA SER A 103 -9.77 4.34 4.39
C SER A 103 -10.65 5.36 5.08
N PHE A 104 -10.23 5.89 6.24
CA PHE A 104 -10.97 6.93 6.93
C PHE A 104 -10.08 7.80 7.83
N VAL A 105 -10.56 9.01 8.07
CA VAL A 105 -9.97 9.91 9.05
C VAL A 105 -10.69 9.67 10.38
N GLY A 106 -9.91 9.27 11.40
CA GLY A 106 -10.39 8.88 12.73
C GLY A 106 -11.40 9.82 13.36
N ASP A 107 -11.59 9.80 14.62
CA ASP A 107 -12.36 10.61 15.56
C ASP A 107 -13.62 11.38 15.10
N TRP A 108 -13.71 11.72 13.80
CA TRP A 108 -14.88 12.36 13.18
C TRP A 108 -15.82 11.35 12.50
N ASP A 109 -15.41 10.11 12.36
CA ASP A 109 -16.18 9.06 11.72
C ASP A 109 -16.84 8.17 12.78
N SER A 110 -18.16 8.15 12.79
CA SER A 110 -18.96 7.31 13.69
C SER A 110 -19.23 5.92 13.14
N ARG A 111 -18.69 5.57 11.95
CA ARG A 111 -18.86 4.25 11.32
C ARG A 111 -18.08 3.19 12.09
N THR A 112 -18.58 1.96 11.99
CA THR A 112 -17.90 0.77 12.50
C THR A 112 -17.37 -0.03 11.32
N PHE A 113 -16.12 -0.46 11.41
CA PHE A 113 -15.45 -1.29 10.42
C PHE A 113 -15.08 -2.61 11.08
N THR A 114 -15.50 -3.72 10.49
CA THR A 114 -15.27 -5.08 11.00
C THR A 114 -14.19 -5.83 10.24
N ASP A 115 -13.61 -5.23 9.20
CA ASP A 115 -12.46 -5.71 8.43
C ASP A 115 -11.36 -4.64 8.42
N LEU A 116 -10.29 -4.88 7.69
CA LEU A 116 -9.09 -4.02 7.65
C LEU A 116 -9.43 -2.56 7.36
N VAL A 117 -8.82 -1.68 8.13
CA VAL A 117 -9.02 -0.24 8.05
C VAL A 117 -7.70 0.50 8.17
N LEU A 118 -7.48 1.48 7.29
CA LEU A 118 -6.41 2.45 7.42
C LEU A 118 -6.95 3.69 8.11
N HIS A 119 -6.64 3.79 9.39
CA HIS A 119 -7.08 4.87 10.26
C HIS A 119 -6.01 5.95 10.34
N TYR A 120 -6.41 7.20 10.13
CA TYR A 120 -5.57 8.38 10.35
C TYR A 120 -6.02 9.10 11.63
N ASP A 121 -5.13 9.12 12.63
CA ASP A 121 -5.35 9.85 13.88
C ASP A 121 -4.82 11.28 13.75
N VAL A 122 -5.73 12.27 13.74
CA VAL A 122 -5.41 13.70 13.66
C VAL A 122 -5.31 14.38 15.02
N ILE A 123 -5.76 13.72 16.10
CA ILE A 123 -5.89 14.36 17.42
C ILE A 123 -4.54 14.42 18.13
N THR A 124 -3.73 13.37 18.02
CA THR A 124 -2.49 13.26 18.78
C THR A 124 -1.41 14.20 18.26
N ASP A 125 -1.31 14.42 16.95
CA ASP A 125 -0.41 15.40 16.34
C ASP A 125 -0.89 15.81 14.93
N PRO A 126 -1.53 16.98 14.80
CA PRO A 126 -2.02 17.47 13.50
C PRO A 126 -0.92 17.65 12.44
N ASN A 127 0.35 17.75 12.85
CA ASN A 127 1.46 17.99 11.94
C ASN A 127 2.23 16.74 11.56
N GLN A 128 2.09 15.65 12.31
CA GLN A 128 2.84 14.41 12.06
C GLN A 128 2.00 13.21 11.68
N GLY A 129 0.67 13.29 11.72
CA GLY A 129 -0.28 12.27 11.32
C GLY A 129 0.12 10.83 11.64
N HIS A 130 -0.60 10.19 12.53
CA HIS A 130 -0.40 8.78 12.85
C HIS A 130 -1.36 7.94 12.03
N TYR A 131 -0.83 6.95 11.29
CA TYR A 131 -1.60 6.01 10.49
C TYR A 131 -1.54 4.63 11.12
N TYR A 132 -2.70 3.98 11.23
CA TYR A 132 -2.81 2.65 11.79
C TYR A 132 -3.54 1.73 10.81
N LEU A 133 -2.90 0.61 10.45
CA LEU A 133 -3.55 -0.45 9.67
C LEU A 133 -4.09 -1.49 10.64
N GLN A 134 -5.37 -1.37 10.99
CA GLN A 134 -6.03 -2.13 12.04
C GLN A 134 -6.99 -3.18 11.47
N ASP A 135 -7.24 -4.23 12.24
CA ASP A 135 -8.16 -5.30 11.86
C ASP A 135 -9.65 -4.93 12.04
N CYS A 136 -9.93 -3.83 12.74
CA CYS A 136 -11.27 -3.26 12.91
C CYS A 136 -11.19 -1.83 13.48
N TYR A 137 -12.29 -1.09 13.41
CA TYR A 137 -12.46 0.18 14.13
C TYR A 137 -13.92 0.37 14.56
N PRO A 138 -14.21 0.86 15.78
CA PRO A 138 -13.26 1.04 16.89
C PRO A 138 -12.71 -0.30 17.45
N LEU A 139 -11.54 -0.26 18.09
CA LEU A 139 -10.85 -1.46 18.60
C LEU A 139 -11.65 -2.26 19.64
N GLN A 140 -12.66 -1.68 20.26
CA GLN A 140 -13.55 -2.39 21.18
C GLN A 140 -14.30 -3.57 20.54
N PHE A 141 -14.39 -3.63 19.20
CA PHE A 141 -15.03 -4.72 18.45
C PHE A 141 -14.08 -5.88 18.11
N ILE A 142 -12.80 -5.81 18.48
CA ILE A 142 -11.78 -6.80 18.13
C ILE A 142 -12.15 -8.23 18.55
N ASP A 143 -12.95 -8.37 19.61
CA ASP A 143 -13.35 -9.65 20.16
C ASP A 143 -14.65 -10.21 19.57
N THR A 144 -15.31 -9.52 18.65
CA THR A 144 -16.50 -10.03 17.97
C THR A 144 -16.19 -11.19 17.05
N ASP A 145 -17.14 -12.09 16.84
CA ASP A 145 -16.95 -13.26 15.98
C ASP A 145 -16.68 -12.87 14.53
N GLU A 146 -17.31 -11.80 14.07
CA GLU A 146 -17.13 -11.27 12.72
C GLU A 146 -15.69 -10.79 12.51
N VAL A 147 -15.16 -9.95 13.41
CA VAL A 147 -13.79 -9.45 13.32
C VAL A 147 -12.78 -10.60 13.42
N LYS A 148 -13.00 -11.55 14.33
CA LYS A 148 -12.12 -12.75 14.45
C LYS A 148 -12.12 -13.59 13.17
N ALA A 149 -13.26 -13.71 12.48
CA ALA A 149 -13.34 -14.41 11.21
C ALA A 149 -12.55 -13.67 10.11
N ASN A 150 -12.64 -12.32 10.07
CA ASN A 150 -11.89 -11.49 9.13
C ASN A 150 -10.39 -11.49 9.41
N ILE A 151 -9.97 -11.44 10.66
CA ILE A 151 -8.55 -11.61 11.06
C ILE A 151 -8.01 -12.94 10.53
N LYS A 152 -8.74 -14.03 10.76
CA LYS A 152 -8.34 -15.36 10.29
C LYS A 152 -8.29 -15.45 8.76
N LYS A 153 -9.23 -14.82 8.07
CA LYS A 153 -9.25 -14.73 6.61
C LYS A 153 -8.01 -14.04 6.05
N ASN A 154 -7.53 -13.00 6.73
CA ASN A 154 -6.42 -12.15 6.31
C ASN A 154 -5.05 -12.62 6.85
N GLU A 155 -4.97 -13.73 7.60
CA GLU A 155 -3.75 -14.19 8.27
C GLU A 155 -2.58 -14.40 7.30
N GLY A 156 -2.81 -15.11 6.19
CA GLY A 156 -1.79 -15.37 5.18
C GLY A 156 -1.30 -14.08 4.49
N GLN A 157 -2.18 -13.13 4.23
CA GLN A 157 -1.84 -11.84 3.64
C GLN A 157 -1.01 -10.98 4.61
N TRP A 158 -1.31 -11.05 5.93
CA TRP A 158 -0.51 -10.42 6.96
C TRP A 158 0.90 -10.98 7.03
N GLU A 159 1.06 -12.30 6.92
CA GLU A 159 2.38 -12.95 6.87
C GLU A 159 3.20 -12.45 5.67
N LEU A 160 2.59 -12.39 4.48
CA LEU A 160 3.25 -11.89 3.27
C LEU A 160 3.65 -10.42 3.41
N PHE A 161 2.76 -9.57 3.91
CA PHE A 161 3.01 -8.14 4.11
C PHE A 161 4.15 -7.89 5.10
N THR A 162 4.11 -8.53 6.26
CA THR A 162 5.14 -8.37 7.29
C THR A 162 6.48 -8.94 6.85
N TYR A 163 6.50 -10.11 6.19
CA TYR A 163 7.70 -10.69 5.61
C TYR A 163 8.34 -9.75 4.57
N TYR A 164 7.50 -9.17 3.70
CA TYR A 164 7.97 -8.19 2.71
C TYR A 164 8.62 -6.99 3.37
N LEU A 165 7.95 -6.36 4.35
CA LEU A 165 8.50 -5.19 5.05
C LEU A 165 9.75 -5.54 5.87
N GLU A 166 9.83 -6.74 6.47
CA GLU A 166 11.03 -7.22 7.15
C GLU A 166 12.19 -7.36 6.16
N SER A 167 11.96 -7.91 4.97
CA SER A 167 12.97 -8.04 3.91
C SER A 167 13.51 -6.69 3.41
N LYS A 168 12.71 -5.61 3.58
CA LYS A 168 13.09 -4.24 3.25
C LYS A 168 13.68 -3.47 4.45
N GLY A 169 13.79 -4.10 5.62
CA GLY A 169 14.26 -3.46 6.85
C GLY A 169 13.31 -2.41 7.41
N LYS A 170 12.01 -2.53 7.12
CA LYS A 170 10.97 -1.56 7.50
C LYS A 170 10.03 -2.07 8.60
N LEU A 171 10.23 -3.29 9.09
CA LEU A 171 9.41 -3.86 10.16
C LEU A 171 10.01 -3.51 11.53
N LYS A 172 9.18 -2.93 12.41
CA LYS A 172 9.46 -2.76 13.85
C LYS A 172 8.66 -3.78 14.65
N LYS A 173 9.27 -4.23 15.75
CA LYS A 173 8.65 -5.19 16.70
C LYS A 173 8.36 -4.48 18.01
#